data_698e20cf69589de6531d873d264317d6
#
_entry.id   698e20cf69589de6531d873d264317d6
#
_cell.length_a   1.000
_cell.length_b   1.000
_cell.length_c   1.000
_cell.angle_alpha   90.00
_cell.angle_beta   90.00
_cell.angle_gamma   90.00
#
_symmetry.space_group_name_H-M   'P 1'
#
loop_
_entity.id
_entity.type
_entity.pdbx_description
1 polymer ?
#
loop_
_entity_poly.entity_id
_entity_poly.type
_entity_poly.pdbx_seq_one_letter_code
_entity_poly.pdbx_strand_id
1 'polypeptide(L)'
;MIIDTHAHLDVEDFSEDLPEVILRARQAGVGKIFLPAIDLKSVDTTLAVCRQYPDVCYPMIGLQPEEIRQDWQIVLEKMYARLKESIKKQADGTALSGETFIAIGEVGLDFYWSREYEQEQLAAFEEAVKWSVETQLPLMIHCRKAQNEISHIMRLYEKELPGGVFHCFTGNQKEAEAFLRFEHFALGIGGVSTFKSSHLREDLPAAVPLDRIVLETDSPYMAPVPYRGKRNESSFIIEVMRTLAMSYGVDEEDIARQTNANVERIFGIRV
;
A
#
# COMPACT_ATOMS: atom_id res chain seq x y z
N MET A 1 -17.73 -0.50 7.52
CA MET A 1 -16.86 -1.11 6.49
C MET A 1 -15.42 -0.69 6.74
N ILE A 2 -14.45 -1.55 6.43
CA ILE A 2 -13.01 -1.32 6.57
C ILE A 2 -12.38 -1.45 5.19
N ILE A 3 -11.30 -0.71 4.91
CA ILE A 3 -10.49 -0.85 3.69
C ILE A 3 -9.12 -1.36 4.07
N ASP A 4 -8.68 -2.44 3.42
CA ASP A 4 -7.32 -2.95 3.47
C ASP A 4 -6.52 -2.34 2.31
N THR A 5 -5.65 -1.39 2.60
CA THR A 5 -4.97 -0.62 1.56
C THR A 5 -3.75 -1.31 0.96
N HIS A 6 -3.37 -2.49 1.47
CA HIS A 6 -2.22 -3.24 0.94
C HIS A 6 -2.30 -4.73 1.28
N ALA A 7 -2.49 -5.56 0.26
CA ALA A 7 -2.50 -7.02 0.38
C ALA A 7 -2.08 -7.69 -0.94
N HIS A 8 -1.30 -8.77 -0.86
CA HIS A 8 -0.85 -9.55 -2.01
C HIS A 8 -1.70 -10.82 -2.16
N LEU A 9 -2.98 -10.68 -2.56
CA LEU A 9 -3.90 -11.81 -2.69
C LEU A 9 -3.70 -12.63 -3.99
N ASP A 10 -2.80 -12.20 -4.85
CA ASP A 10 -2.46 -12.83 -6.13
C ASP A 10 -1.29 -13.84 -6.02
N VAL A 11 -0.68 -13.98 -4.83
CA VAL A 11 0.44 -14.90 -4.60
C VAL A 11 -0.02 -16.34 -4.37
N GLU A 12 0.90 -17.28 -4.54
CA GLU A 12 0.64 -18.74 -4.44
C GLU A 12 0.02 -19.15 -3.12
N ASP A 13 0.36 -18.44 -2.02
CA ASP A 13 -0.18 -18.67 -0.68
C ASP A 13 -1.72 -18.67 -0.62
N PHE A 14 -2.40 -17.97 -1.52
CA PHE A 14 -3.85 -17.87 -1.59
C PHE A 14 -4.49 -18.67 -2.72
N SER A 15 -3.72 -19.35 -3.55
CA SER A 15 -4.20 -20.03 -4.77
C SER A 15 -5.29 -21.09 -4.49
N GLU A 16 -5.21 -21.77 -3.35
CA GLU A 16 -6.14 -22.86 -3.01
C GLU A 16 -7.46 -22.36 -2.36
N ASP A 17 -7.45 -21.22 -1.66
CA ASP A 17 -8.59 -20.78 -0.84
C ASP A 17 -8.95 -19.28 -0.99
N LEU A 18 -8.57 -18.65 -2.09
CA LEU A 18 -8.86 -17.22 -2.32
C LEU A 18 -10.36 -16.86 -2.16
N PRO A 19 -11.33 -17.65 -2.67
CA PRO A 19 -12.75 -17.35 -2.47
C PRO A 19 -13.15 -17.31 -0.98
N GLU A 20 -12.60 -18.22 -0.19
CA GLU A 20 -12.84 -18.29 1.25
C GLU A 20 -12.17 -17.12 1.99
N VAL A 21 -10.97 -16.70 1.55
CA VAL A 21 -10.26 -15.51 2.08
C VAL A 21 -11.11 -14.26 1.85
N ILE A 22 -11.62 -14.05 0.64
CA ILE A 22 -12.51 -12.92 0.32
C ILE A 22 -13.81 -13.00 1.13
N LEU A 23 -14.39 -14.19 1.31
CA LEU A 23 -15.58 -14.36 2.14
C LEU A 23 -15.32 -13.99 3.60
N ARG A 24 -14.21 -14.45 4.19
CA ARG A 24 -13.82 -14.11 5.57
C ARG A 24 -13.54 -12.60 5.71
N ALA A 25 -12.89 -11.98 4.73
CA ALA A 25 -12.68 -10.53 4.70
C ALA A 25 -14.01 -9.76 4.75
N ARG A 26 -14.98 -10.12 3.90
CA ARG A 26 -16.33 -9.51 3.90
C ARG A 26 -17.06 -9.73 5.22
N GLN A 27 -17.00 -10.93 5.80
CA GLN A 27 -17.62 -11.24 7.10
C GLN A 27 -17.00 -10.42 8.24
N ALA A 28 -15.71 -10.09 8.13
CA ALA A 28 -14.98 -9.21 9.02
C ALA A 28 -15.27 -7.71 8.80
N GLY A 29 -16.12 -7.36 7.81
CA GLY A 29 -16.45 -5.98 7.49
C GLY A 29 -15.48 -5.29 6.53
N VAL A 30 -14.51 -6.02 5.94
CA VAL A 30 -13.63 -5.49 4.89
C VAL A 30 -14.41 -5.41 3.58
N GLY A 31 -14.56 -4.21 3.06
CA GLY A 31 -15.32 -3.97 1.83
C GLY A 31 -14.43 -3.74 0.60
N LYS A 32 -13.19 -3.30 0.81
CA LYS A 32 -12.23 -3.03 -0.26
C LYS A 32 -10.84 -3.48 0.14
N ILE A 33 -10.08 -3.99 -0.85
CA ILE A 33 -8.71 -4.48 -0.70
C ILE A 33 -7.89 -3.97 -1.88
N PHE A 34 -6.77 -3.32 -1.62
CA PHE A 34 -5.88 -2.82 -2.66
C PHE A 34 -4.73 -3.80 -2.88
N LEU A 35 -4.53 -4.17 -4.13
CA LEU A 35 -3.56 -5.18 -4.53
C LEU A 35 -2.43 -4.55 -5.33
N PRO A 36 -1.23 -4.41 -4.76
CA PRO A 36 -0.07 -3.90 -5.50
C PRO A 36 0.58 -5.00 -6.34
N ALA A 37 0.87 -4.70 -7.60
CA ALA A 37 1.83 -5.48 -8.35
C ALA A 37 3.25 -5.16 -7.87
N ILE A 38 4.13 -6.15 -7.87
CA ILE A 38 5.53 -6.03 -7.44
C ILE A 38 6.52 -6.16 -8.60
N ASP A 39 6.09 -6.80 -9.69
CA ASP A 39 6.85 -7.02 -10.92
C ASP A 39 5.93 -7.12 -12.14
N LEU A 40 6.49 -7.33 -13.33
CA LEU A 40 5.70 -7.40 -14.56
C LEU A 40 4.75 -8.62 -14.60
N LYS A 41 5.12 -9.74 -13.96
CA LYS A 41 4.29 -10.94 -13.88
C LYS A 41 3.09 -10.71 -12.96
N SER A 42 3.31 -10.10 -11.82
CA SER A 42 2.27 -9.83 -10.83
C SER A 42 1.26 -8.78 -11.31
N VAL A 43 1.59 -7.94 -12.29
CA VAL A 43 0.58 -7.10 -12.96
C VAL A 43 -0.57 -7.95 -13.52
N ASP A 44 -0.26 -9.07 -14.16
CA ASP A 44 -1.29 -9.93 -14.77
C ASP A 44 -2.05 -10.75 -13.72
N THR A 45 -1.37 -11.26 -12.67
CA THR A 45 -2.02 -12.01 -11.57
C THR A 45 -2.89 -11.11 -10.71
N THR A 46 -2.43 -9.93 -10.37
CA THR A 46 -3.21 -8.90 -9.65
C THR A 46 -4.48 -8.50 -10.42
N LEU A 47 -4.35 -8.20 -11.73
CA LEU A 47 -5.50 -7.90 -12.57
C LEU A 47 -6.48 -9.07 -12.69
N ALA A 48 -5.98 -10.32 -12.69
CA ALA A 48 -6.85 -11.50 -12.70
C ALA A 48 -7.71 -11.58 -11.43
N VAL A 49 -7.13 -11.37 -10.26
CA VAL A 49 -7.87 -11.31 -8.99
C VAL A 49 -8.88 -10.15 -8.98
N CYS A 50 -8.46 -8.96 -9.42
CA CYS A 50 -9.35 -7.79 -9.44
C CYS A 50 -10.53 -7.96 -10.42
N ARG A 51 -10.34 -8.63 -11.57
CA ARG A 51 -11.44 -8.98 -12.48
C ARG A 51 -12.40 -10.01 -11.88
N GLN A 52 -11.89 -10.94 -11.07
CA GLN A 52 -12.73 -11.92 -10.37
C GLN A 52 -13.55 -11.29 -9.23
N TYR A 53 -13.02 -10.25 -8.58
CA TYR A 53 -13.65 -9.56 -7.44
C TYR A 53 -13.68 -8.03 -7.63
N PRO A 54 -14.31 -7.52 -8.69
CA PRO A 54 -14.16 -6.13 -9.12
C PRO A 54 -14.76 -5.09 -8.14
N ASP A 55 -15.68 -5.52 -7.26
CA ASP A 55 -16.29 -4.64 -6.25
C ASP A 55 -15.46 -4.58 -4.95
N VAL A 56 -14.47 -5.48 -4.80
CA VAL A 56 -13.67 -5.63 -3.58
C VAL A 56 -12.20 -5.33 -3.83
N CYS A 57 -11.62 -5.84 -4.92
CA CYS A 57 -10.20 -5.78 -5.20
C CYS A 57 -9.88 -4.68 -6.21
N TYR A 58 -8.86 -3.86 -5.90
CA TYR A 58 -8.44 -2.70 -6.68
C TYR A 58 -6.95 -2.79 -6.98
N PRO A 59 -6.52 -2.79 -8.27
CA PRO A 59 -5.12 -3.01 -8.62
C PRO A 59 -4.28 -1.74 -8.50
N MET A 60 -3.03 -1.91 -8.11
CA MET A 60 -1.97 -0.90 -8.21
C MET A 60 -0.84 -1.44 -9.09
N ILE A 61 0.01 -0.58 -9.63
CA ILE A 61 1.11 -0.96 -10.52
C ILE A 61 2.43 -0.32 -10.12
N GLY A 62 3.46 -1.12 -9.89
CA GLY A 62 4.78 -0.67 -9.51
C GLY A 62 5.81 -1.78 -9.54
N LEU A 63 7.08 -1.43 -9.66
CA LEU A 63 8.21 -2.33 -9.50
C LEU A 63 8.76 -2.19 -8.09
N GLN A 64 8.54 -3.22 -7.28
CA GLN A 64 8.95 -3.29 -5.88
C GLN A 64 10.48 -3.37 -5.78
N PRO A 65 11.14 -2.68 -4.83
CA PRO A 65 12.60 -2.57 -4.78
C PRO A 65 13.35 -3.90 -4.69
N GLU A 66 12.78 -4.91 -4.05
CA GLU A 66 13.41 -6.24 -3.96
C GLU A 66 13.35 -7.03 -5.28
N GLU A 67 12.50 -6.62 -6.24
CA GLU A 67 12.40 -7.22 -7.57
C GLU A 67 13.26 -6.53 -8.63
N ILE A 68 14.03 -5.51 -8.26
CA ILE A 68 14.93 -4.81 -9.17
C ILE A 68 16.13 -5.70 -9.53
N ARG A 69 16.37 -5.87 -10.84
CA ARG A 69 17.45 -6.66 -11.44
C ARG A 69 18.10 -5.85 -12.57
N GLN A 70 19.05 -6.45 -13.28
CA GLN A 70 19.79 -5.79 -14.38
C GLN A 70 18.89 -5.26 -15.52
N ASP A 71 17.72 -5.85 -15.72
CA ASP A 71 16.75 -5.49 -16.76
C ASP A 71 15.63 -4.53 -16.28
N TRP A 72 15.79 -3.93 -15.11
CA TRP A 72 14.78 -3.09 -14.47
C TRP A 72 14.19 -1.99 -15.37
N GLN A 73 15.01 -1.38 -16.23
CA GLN A 73 14.56 -0.34 -17.17
C GLN A 73 13.55 -0.88 -18.17
N ILE A 74 13.82 -2.07 -18.72
CA ILE A 74 12.91 -2.74 -19.67
C ILE A 74 11.60 -3.12 -18.95
N VAL A 75 11.70 -3.58 -17.70
CA VAL A 75 10.53 -3.91 -16.88
C VAL A 75 9.69 -2.66 -16.64
N LEU A 76 10.30 -1.56 -16.20
CA LEU A 76 9.60 -0.29 -15.99
C LEU A 76 8.94 0.24 -17.26
N GLU A 77 9.62 0.22 -18.41
CA GLU A 77 9.03 0.66 -19.70
C GLU A 77 7.76 -0.13 -20.03
N LYS A 78 7.78 -1.46 -19.84
CA LYS A 78 6.62 -2.32 -20.07
C LYS A 78 5.50 -2.04 -19.08
N MET A 79 5.81 -1.86 -17.79
CA MET A 79 4.82 -1.53 -16.76
C MET A 79 4.18 -0.15 -17.05
N TYR A 80 4.99 0.83 -17.43
CA TYR A 80 4.48 2.15 -17.80
C TYR A 80 3.57 2.11 -19.04
N ALA A 81 3.89 1.28 -20.03
CA ALA A 81 3.01 1.07 -21.17
C ALA A 81 1.66 0.48 -20.75
N ARG A 82 1.63 -0.48 -19.82
CA ARG A 82 0.40 -1.04 -19.23
C ARG A 82 -0.41 0.01 -18.48
N LEU A 83 0.26 0.86 -17.69
CA LEU A 83 -0.38 1.97 -16.98
C LEU A 83 -1.05 2.94 -17.95
N LYS A 84 -0.34 3.38 -18.98
CA LYS A 84 -0.90 4.29 -20.00
C LYS A 84 -2.08 3.68 -20.77
N GLU A 85 -2.01 2.39 -21.07
CA GLU A 85 -3.13 1.68 -21.69
C GLU A 85 -4.37 1.65 -20.78
N SER A 86 -4.17 1.38 -19.48
CA SER A 86 -5.26 1.39 -18.50
C SER A 86 -5.92 2.78 -18.40
N ILE A 87 -5.11 3.84 -18.28
CA ILE A 87 -5.62 5.23 -18.24
C ILE A 87 -6.40 5.58 -19.51
N LYS A 88 -5.88 5.19 -20.68
CA LYS A 88 -6.57 5.39 -21.96
C LYS A 88 -7.92 4.68 -22.00
N LYS A 89 -7.97 3.40 -21.63
CA LYS A 89 -9.21 2.61 -21.57
C LYS A 89 -10.23 3.23 -20.62
N GLN A 90 -9.78 3.76 -19.48
CA GLN A 90 -10.65 4.46 -18.54
C GLN A 90 -11.23 5.74 -19.18
N ALA A 91 -10.41 6.55 -19.82
CA ALA A 91 -10.83 7.78 -20.48
C ALA A 91 -11.81 7.53 -21.64
N ASP A 92 -11.59 6.47 -22.42
CA ASP A 92 -12.42 6.05 -23.54
C ASP A 92 -13.71 5.30 -23.10
N GLY A 93 -13.87 5.00 -21.78
CA GLY A 93 -15.00 4.23 -21.25
C GLY A 93 -14.98 2.75 -21.65
N THR A 94 -13.83 2.22 -22.07
CA THR A 94 -13.65 0.81 -22.50
C THR A 94 -12.97 -0.06 -21.46
N ALA A 95 -12.57 0.52 -20.31
CA ALA A 95 -12.00 -0.24 -19.21
C ALA A 95 -13.06 -1.19 -18.60
N LEU A 96 -12.67 -2.44 -18.39
CA LEU A 96 -13.49 -3.40 -17.65
C LEU A 96 -13.35 -3.14 -16.14
N SER A 97 -14.38 -3.54 -15.39
CA SER A 97 -14.33 -3.47 -13.93
C SER A 97 -13.15 -4.28 -13.38
N GLY A 98 -12.37 -3.70 -12.46
CA GLY A 98 -11.17 -4.31 -11.90
C GLY A 98 -9.90 -4.17 -12.76
N GLU A 99 -9.92 -3.43 -13.89
CA GLU A 99 -8.75 -3.25 -14.75
C GLU A 99 -8.11 -1.85 -14.66
N THR A 100 -8.68 -0.94 -13.89
CA THR A 100 -8.14 0.41 -13.73
C THR A 100 -7.22 0.47 -12.52
N PHE A 101 -5.95 0.80 -12.75
CA PHE A 101 -5.01 1.02 -11.66
C PHE A 101 -5.38 2.28 -10.88
N ILE A 102 -5.39 2.15 -9.55
CA ILE A 102 -5.78 3.21 -8.62
C ILE A 102 -4.59 3.96 -8.03
N ALA A 103 -3.38 3.42 -8.15
CA ALA A 103 -2.14 4.00 -7.60
C ALA A 103 -0.90 3.45 -8.31
N ILE A 104 0.21 4.16 -8.14
CA ILE A 104 1.56 3.70 -8.49
C ILE A 104 2.13 2.99 -7.26
N GLY A 105 2.26 1.69 -7.32
CA GLY A 105 2.74 0.87 -6.21
C GLY A 105 2.57 -0.66 -6.45
N GLU A 106 3.38 -1.42 -5.77
CA GLU A 106 4.35 -1.07 -4.74
C GLU A 106 5.66 -0.57 -5.36
N VAL A 107 6.16 0.55 -4.87
CA VAL A 107 7.42 1.16 -5.32
C VAL A 107 8.20 1.69 -4.11
N GLY A 108 9.48 1.94 -4.25
CA GLY A 108 10.25 2.51 -3.13
C GLY A 108 11.66 1.98 -3.04
N LEU A 109 12.20 1.92 -1.82
CA LEU A 109 13.57 1.52 -1.54
C LEU A 109 13.64 0.52 -0.39
N ASP A 110 14.44 -0.55 -0.56
CA ASP A 110 14.81 -1.48 0.50
C ASP A 110 16.32 -1.67 0.55
N PHE A 111 16.97 -1.16 1.60
CA PHE A 111 18.39 -1.30 1.85
C PHE A 111 18.69 -2.23 3.03
N TYR A 112 17.68 -2.99 3.47
CA TYR A 112 17.85 -3.93 4.57
C TYR A 112 18.47 -5.25 4.12
N TRP A 113 17.95 -5.82 3.02
CA TRP A 113 18.41 -7.12 2.53
C TRP A 113 19.69 -7.01 1.71
N SER A 114 19.78 -6.03 0.80
CA SER A 114 20.94 -5.83 -0.07
C SER A 114 21.03 -4.38 -0.57
N ARG A 115 22.26 -3.94 -0.81
CA ARG A 115 22.57 -2.68 -1.52
C ARG A 115 23.17 -2.93 -2.90
N GLU A 116 23.07 -4.15 -3.42
CA GLU A 116 23.66 -4.53 -4.72
C GLU A 116 23.09 -3.66 -5.86
N TYR A 117 21.78 -3.40 -5.83
CA TYR A 117 21.06 -2.59 -6.81
C TYR A 117 20.61 -1.23 -6.24
N GLU A 118 21.39 -0.63 -5.35
CA GLU A 118 21.04 0.64 -4.70
C GLU A 118 20.78 1.76 -5.71
N GLN A 119 21.67 1.93 -6.71
CA GLN A 119 21.54 3.00 -7.71
C GLN A 119 20.34 2.75 -8.64
N GLU A 120 20.11 1.51 -8.99
CA GLU A 120 18.96 1.09 -9.79
C GLU A 120 17.64 1.29 -9.02
N GLN A 121 17.62 0.96 -7.73
CA GLN A 121 16.45 1.24 -6.87
C GLN A 121 16.15 2.73 -6.80
N LEU A 122 17.16 3.58 -6.57
CA LEU A 122 17.00 5.04 -6.55
C LEU A 122 16.42 5.56 -7.88
N ALA A 123 16.99 5.12 -9.01
CA ALA A 123 16.51 5.54 -10.33
C ALA A 123 15.10 5.03 -10.63
N ALA A 124 14.78 3.77 -10.28
CA ALA A 124 13.46 3.19 -10.48
C ALA A 124 12.39 3.88 -9.62
N PHE A 125 12.72 4.22 -8.38
CA PHE A 125 11.81 4.97 -7.52
C PHE A 125 11.57 6.38 -8.03
N GLU A 126 12.60 7.08 -8.50
CA GLU A 126 12.44 8.40 -9.11
C GLU A 126 11.53 8.36 -10.35
N GLU A 127 11.66 7.32 -11.21
CA GLU A 127 10.75 7.14 -12.35
C GLU A 127 9.31 6.89 -11.90
N ALA A 128 9.07 6.10 -10.86
CA ALA A 128 7.74 5.90 -10.29
C ALA A 128 7.14 7.20 -9.73
N VAL A 129 7.95 8.04 -9.10
CA VAL A 129 7.54 9.39 -8.65
C VAL A 129 7.13 10.25 -9.84
N LYS A 130 7.88 10.23 -10.94
CA LYS A 130 7.52 10.95 -12.18
C LYS A 130 6.21 10.44 -12.78
N TRP A 131 5.97 9.11 -12.75
CA TRP A 131 4.68 8.57 -13.18
C TRP A 131 3.52 9.09 -12.33
N SER A 132 3.72 9.17 -11.01
CA SER A 132 2.70 9.73 -10.10
C SER A 132 2.40 11.19 -10.43
N VAL A 133 3.42 12.01 -10.66
CA VAL A 133 3.27 13.40 -11.07
C VAL A 133 2.53 13.52 -12.42
N GLU A 134 2.93 12.73 -13.42
CA GLU A 134 2.33 12.77 -14.77
C GLU A 134 0.87 12.31 -14.77
N THR A 135 0.57 11.22 -14.05
CA THR A 135 -0.75 10.59 -14.07
C THR A 135 -1.70 11.09 -12.99
N GLN A 136 -1.17 11.81 -12.00
CA GLN A 136 -1.87 12.22 -10.78
C GLN A 136 -2.46 11.05 -9.98
N LEU A 137 -1.86 9.86 -10.12
CA LEU A 137 -2.17 8.70 -9.29
C LEU A 137 -1.31 8.72 -8.02
N PRO A 138 -1.88 8.40 -6.83
CA PRO A 138 -1.13 8.39 -5.58
C PRO A 138 -0.05 7.29 -5.56
N LEU A 139 0.96 7.48 -4.71
CA LEU A 139 2.03 6.52 -4.48
C LEU A 139 1.69 5.55 -3.34
N MET A 140 2.03 4.26 -3.51
CA MET A 140 2.11 3.27 -2.43
C MET A 140 3.58 2.92 -2.24
N ILE A 141 4.19 3.44 -1.16
CA ILE A 141 5.65 3.49 -0.99
C ILE A 141 6.14 2.48 0.03
N HIS A 142 6.99 1.57 -0.43
CA HIS A 142 7.83 0.73 0.42
C HIS A 142 9.07 1.50 0.89
N CYS A 143 9.34 1.46 2.18
CA CYS A 143 10.53 2.11 2.75
C CYS A 143 11.15 1.28 3.86
N ARG A 144 12.33 0.69 3.58
CA ARG A 144 13.06 -0.06 4.59
C ARG A 144 14.55 0.30 4.59
N LYS A 145 15.00 0.94 5.71
CA LYS A 145 16.37 1.44 5.86
C LYS A 145 16.81 2.47 4.80
N ALA A 146 15.86 3.26 4.26
CA ALA A 146 16.06 4.19 3.16
C ALA A 146 15.26 5.50 3.30
N GLN A 147 14.90 5.89 4.53
CA GLN A 147 14.02 7.03 4.81
C GLN A 147 14.55 8.36 4.26
N ASN A 148 15.88 8.57 4.34
CA ASN A 148 16.52 9.80 3.87
C ASN A 148 16.50 9.90 2.34
N GLU A 149 16.80 8.79 1.67
CA GLU A 149 16.84 8.68 0.22
C GLU A 149 15.46 8.85 -0.39
N ILE A 150 14.43 8.18 0.16
CA ILE A 150 13.02 8.38 -0.19
C ILE A 150 12.66 9.86 -0.05
N SER A 151 12.92 10.45 1.13
CA SER A 151 12.58 11.87 1.38
C SER A 151 13.34 12.82 0.45
N HIS A 152 14.58 12.49 0.09
CA HIS A 152 15.38 13.30 -0.83
C HIS A 152 14.76 13.33 -2.23
N ILE A 153 14.43 12.17 -2.80
CA ILE A 153 13.81 12.06 -4.13
C ILE A 153 12.44 12.75 -4.13
N MET A 154 11.58 12.46 -3.16
CA MET A 154 10.24 13.03 -3.10
C MET A 154 10.23 14.56 -2.99
N ARG A 155 11.20 15.17 -2.29
CA ARG A 155 11.31 16.64 -2.20
C ARG A 155 11.54 17.32 -3.55
N LEU A 156 12.15 16.65 -4.50
CA LEU A 156 12.36 17.21 -5.84
C LEU A 156 11.02 17.47 -6.57
N TYR A 157 9.97 16.73 -6.18
CA TYR A 157 8.65 16.73 -6.81
C TYR A 157 7.52 17.13 -5.84
N GLU A 158 7.84 17.56 -4.62
CA GLU A 158 6.90 17.73 -3.51
C GLU A 158 5.63 18.51 -3.85
N LYS A 159 5.78 19.58 -4.67
CA LYS A 159 4.66 20.46 -5.05
C LYS A 159 3.72 19.85 -6.09
N GLU A 160 4.15 18.79 -6.75
CA GLU A 160 3.46 18.19 -7.89
C GLU A 160 2.86 16.82 -7.52
N LEU A 161 3.31 16.23 -6.39
CA LEU A 161 2.85 14.94 -5.91
C LEU A 161 1.38 15.01 -5.48
N PRO A 162 0.52 14.11 -5.99
CA PRO A 162 -0.90 14.07 -5.61
C PRO A 162 -1.13 13.55 -4.18
N GLY A 163 -0.19 12.78 -3.64
CA GLY A 163 -0.27 12.14 -2.34
C GLY A 163 0.09 10.67 -2.38
N GLY A 164 -0.14 9.97 -1.28
CA GLY A 164 0.14 8.54 -1.20
C GLY A 164 0.20 7.99 0.22
N VAL A 165 0.76 6.80 0.33
CA VAL A 165 0.91 6.06 1.57
C VAL A 165 2.33 5.52 1.69
N PHE A 166 2.97 5.75 2.81
CA PHE A 166 4.13 4.97 3.24
C PHE A 166 3.60 3.71 3.91
N HIS A 167 3.56 2.61 3.15
CA HIS A 167 2.98 1.37 3.64
C HIS A 167 3.89 0.68 4.65
N CYS A 168 3.31 -0.23 5.44
CA CYS A 168 3.99 -1.04 6.45
C CYS A 168 4.89 -0.20 7.37
N PHE A 169 4.38 0.96 7.83
CA PHE A 169 5.16 1.83 8.68
C PHE A 169 5.49 1.15 10.03
N THR A 170 6.78 1.02 10.30
CA THR A 170 7.31 0.40 11.53
C THR A 170 8.37 1.30 12.21
N GLY A 171 8.43 2.56 11.79
CA GLY A 171 9.39 3.54 12.29
C GLY A 171 9.01 4.12 13.65
N ASN A 172 9.76 5.11 14.07
CA ASN A 172 9.56 5.87 15.30
C ASN A 172 8.91 7.24 15.03
N GLN A 173 8.64 8.03 16.09
CA GLN A 173 8.02 9.35 15.99
C GLN A 173 8.74 10.29 15.02
N LYS A 174 10.09 10.34 15.03
CA LYS A 174 10.87 11.23 14.14
C LYS A 174 10.73 10.83 12.67
N GLU A 175 10.68 9.53 12.39
CA GLU A 175 10.48 9.01 11.04
C GLU A 175 9.05 9.30 10.57
N ALA A 176 8.06 9.14 11.43
CA ALA A 176 6.68 9.52 11.16
C ALA A 176 6.56 11.02 10.84
N GLU A 177 7.11 11.90 11.68
CA GLU A 177 7.14 13.34 11.45
C GLU A 177 7.83 13.71 10.14
N ALA A 178 8.91 13.01 9.77
CA ALA A 178 9.65 13.27 8.53
C ALA A 178 8.81 12.92 7.29
N PHE A 179 8.09 11.81 7.31
CA PHE A 179 7.21 11.40 6.21
C PHE A 179 5.95 12.27 6.14
N LEU A 180 5.38 12.66 7.27
CA LEU A 180 4.18 13.47 7.32
C LEU A 180 4.41 14.97 6.97
N ARG A 181 5.65 15.39 6.71
CA ARG A 181 5.94 16.68 6.06
C ARG A 181 5.39 16.74 4.65
N PHE A 182 5.27 15.61 3.97
CA PHE A 182 4.55 15.51 2.70
C PHE A 182 3.04 15.57 2.97
N GLU A 183 2.42 16.73 2.69
CA GLU A 183 1.08 17.10 3.18
C GLU A 183 -0.01 16.09 2.83
N HIS A 184 0.04 15.51 1.63
CA HIS A 184 -1.01 14.61 1.12
C HIS A 184 -0.71 13.11 1.34
N PHE A 185 0.28 12.80 2.20
CA PHE A 185 0.64 11.41 2.50
C PHE A 185 0.09 10.95 3.85
N ALA A 186 -0.10 9.64 3.96
CA ALA A 186 -0.47 8.94 5.18
C ALA A 186 0.48 7.78 5.47
N LEU A 187 0.39 7.22 6.67
CA LEU A 187 1.12 6.02 7.07
C LEU A 187 0.18 4.82 7.02
N GLY A 188 0.60 3.74 6.36
CA GLY A 188 -0.07 2.45 6.37
C GLY A 188 0.30 1.69 7.65
N ILE A 189 -0.69 1.38 8.46
CA ILE A 189 -0.50 0.70 9.74
C ILE A 189 -1.07 -0.70 9.66
N GLY A 190 -0.18 -1.68 9.83
CA GLY A 190 -0.46 -3.11 9.75
C GLY A 190 -0.21 -3.89 11.03
N GLY A 191 -0.09 -5.21 10.89
CA GLY A 191 0.00 -6.17 11.98
C GLY A 191 1.10 -5.93 13.01
N VAL A 192 2.21 -5.27 12.61
CA VAL A 192 3.33 -4.95 13.50
C VAL A 192 2.90 -4.05 14.68
N SER A 193 1.88 -3.20 14.51
CA SER A 193 1.33 -2.37 15.58
C SER A 193 0.83 -3.18 16.78
N THR A 194 0.44 -4.44 16.57
CA THR A 194 -0.06 -5.34 17.60
C THR A 194 1.03 -6.07 18.38
N PHE A 195 2.30 -6.02 17.91
CA PHE A 195 3.38 -6.80 18.52
C PHE A 195 3.84 -6.20 19.85
N LYS A 196 4.15 -7.08 20.83
CA LYS A 196 4.63 -6.63 22.15
C LYS A 196 5.95 -5.84 22.10
N SER A 197 6.79 -6.13 21.10
CA SER A 197 8.07 -5.46 20.87
C SER A 197 7.96 -4.16 20.07
N SER A 198 6.78 -3.83 19.58
CA SER A 198 6.54 -2.61 18.81
C SER A 198 6.21 -1.44 19.73
N HIS A 199 6.80 -0.29 19.48
CA HIS A 199 6.48 0.98 20.16
C HIS A 199 5.40 1.79 19.45
N LEU A 200 4.83 1.26 18.34
CA LEU A 200 3.83 2.00 17.54
C LEU A 200 2.58 2.40 18.34
N ARG A 201 2.20 1.62 19.36
CA ARG A 201 1.04 1.95 20.20
C ARG A 201 1.20 3.24 20.99
N GLU A 202 2.44 3.57 21.34
CA GLU A 202 2.81 4.78 22.06
C GLU A 202 3.23 5.90 21.10
N ASP A 203 3.98 5.57 20.07
CA ASP A 203 4.56 6.52 19.13
C ASP A 203 3.51 7.14 18.19
N LEU A 204 2.56 6.34 17.70
CA LEU A 204 1.55 6.84 16.77
C LEU A 204 0.66 7.92 17.38
N PRO A 205 0.01 7.71 18.55
CA PRO A 205 -0.81 8.77 19.14
C PRO A 205 -0.02 10.04 19.53
N ALA A 206 1.28 9.89 19.78
CA ALA A 206 2.14 11.02 20.16
C ALA A 206 2.57 11.90 18.97
N ALA A 207 2.66 11.33 17.74
CA ALA A 207 3.27 12.02 16.60
C ALA A 207 2.40 12.01 15.33
N VAL A 208 1.37 11.19 15.25
CA VAL A 208 0.58 10.97 14.03
C VAL A 208 -0.91 11.23 14.30
N PRO A 209 -1.52 12.24 13.70
CA PRO A 209 -2.96 12.43 13.80
C PRO A 209 -3.71 11.35 13.00
N LEU A 210 -4.92 10.98 13.43
CA LEU A 210 -5.71 9.92 12.80
C LEU A 210 -6.06 10.18 11.33
N ASP A 211 -6.13 11.44 10.92
CA ASP A 211 -6.38 11.83 9.53
C ASP A 211 -5.16 11.59 8.60
N ARG A 212 -4.07 11.03 9.16
CA ARG A 212 -2.85 10.67 8.43
C ARG A 212 -2.53 9.18 8.54
N ILE A 213 -3.53 8.34 8.86
CA ILE A 213 -3.38 6.88 8.96
C ILE A 213 -4.35 6.19 8.01
N VAL A 214 -3.88 5.10 7.38
CA VAL A 214 -4.70 4.09 6.72
C VAL A 214 -4.43 2.72 7.33
N LEU A 215 -5.38 1.80 7.20
CA LEU A 215 -5.26 0.42 7.67
C LEU A 215 -4.81 -0.49 6.53
N GLU A 216 -3.96 -1.45 6.85
CA GLU A 216 -3.51 -2.46 5.91
C GLU A 216 -3.18 -3.78 6.60
N THR A 217 -2.98 -4.84 5.82
CA THR A 217 -2.52 -6.13 6.34
C THR A 217 -1.13 -6.50 5.91
N ASP A 218 -0.73 -6.13 4.70
CA ASP A 218 0.46 -6.64 4.01
C ASP A 218 0.43 -8.18 3.90
N SER A 219 -0.80 -8.75 3.77
CA SER A 219 -0.99 -10.20 3.71
C SER A 219 -0.41 -10.79 2.42
N PRO A 220 0.22 -11.98 2.48
CA PRO A 220 0.21 -12.98 3.56
C PRO A 220 1.21 -12.73 4.70
N TYR A 221 1.92 -11.61 4.72
CA TYR A 221 2.99 -11.29 5.67
C TYR A 221 2.46 -10.62 6.94
N MET A 222 3.32 -10.47 7.94
CA MET A 222 3.12 -9.63 9.14
C MET A 222 1.81 -9.87 9.92
N ALA A 223 1.35 -11.14 10.03
CA ALA A 223 0.13 -11.47 10.77
C ALA A 223 0.09 -10.83 12.17
N PRO A 224 -1.01 -10.16 12.55
CA PRO A 224 -1.16 -9.51 13.85
C PRO A 224 -1.25 -10.53 15.00
N VAL A 225 -1.09 -10.08 16.24
CA VAL A 225 -1.49 -10.85 17.41
C VAL A 225 -3.01 -10.94 17.43
N PRO A 226 -3.63 -12.12 17.68
CA PRO A 226 -3.03 -13.38 18.17
C PRO A 226 -2.56 -14.34 17.06
N TYR A 227 -2.57 -13.95 15.80
CA TYR A 227 -2.33 -14.84 14.66
C TYR A 227 -0.85 -14.96 14.24
N ARG A 228 0.07 -14.47 15.05
CA ARG A 228 1.52 -14.58 14.78
C ARG A 228 1.96 -15.98 14.38
N GLY A 229 2.78 -16.06 13.30
CA GLY A 229 3.28 -17.33 12.76
C GLY A 229 2.29 -18.08 11.85
N LYS A 230 1.10 -17.51 11.60
CA LYS A 230 0.16 -17.99 10.59
C LYS A 230 0.25 -17.11 9.34
N ARG A 231 -0.25 -17.59 8.20
CA ARG A 231 -0.49 -16.78 7.01
C ARG A 231 -1.46 -15.65 7.41
N ASN A 232 -1.08 -14.40 7.12
CA ASN A 232 -1.96 -13.25 7.30
C ASN A 232 -3.06 -13.22 6.23
N GLU A 233 -4.16 -12.57 6.49
CA GLU A 233 -5.24 -12.32 5.55
C GLU A 233 -6.00 -11.03 5.90
N SER A 234 -6.69 -10.42 4.94
CA SER A 234 -7.40 -9.15 5.12
C SER A 234 -8.42 -9.16 6.26
N SER A 235 -9.00 -10.32 6.61
CA SER A 235 -9.91 -10.44 7.77
C SER A 235 -9.25 -10.12 9.11
N PHE A 236 -7.93 -10.24 9.22
CA PHE A 236 -7.19 -9.96 10.45
C PHE A 236 -6.92 -8.47 10.70
N ILE A 237 -7.27 -7.60 9.76
CA ILE A 237 -7.16 -6.13 9.89
C ILE A 237 -7.92 -5.59 11.10
N ILE A 238 -8.94 -6.31 11.56
CA ILE A 238 -9.71 -5.99 12.78
C ILE A 238 -8.81 -5.87 14.00
N GLU A 239 -7.79 -6.71 14.12
CA GLU A 239 -6.86 -6.66 15.27
C GLU A 239 -5.97 -5.40 15.23
N VAL A 240 -5.64 -4.94 14.03
CA VAL A 240 -4.93 -3.66 13.84
C VAL A 240 -5.85 -2.50 14.23
N MET A 241 -7.09 -2.49 13.73
CA MET A 241 -8.09 -1.47 14.04
C MET A 241 -8.36 -1.38 15.56
N ARG A 242 -8.56 -2.51 16.24
CA ARG A 242 -8.72 -2.57 17.71
C ARG A 242 -7.52 -2.01 18.47
N THR A 243 -6.32 -2.37 18.00
CA THR A 243 -5.08 -1.87 18.62
C THR A 243 -4.98 -0.36 18.50
N LEU A 244 -5.29 0.21 17.33
CA LEU A 244 -5.30 1.65 17.12
C LEU A 244 -6.39 2.35 17.94
N ALA A 245 -7.61 1.78 18.02
CA ALA A 245 -8.69 2.31 18.83
C ALA A 245 -8.27 2.45 20.30
N MET A 246 -7.67 1.40 20.86
CA MET A 246 -7.12 1.44 22.22
C MET A 246 -5.99 2.47 22.37
N SER A 247 -5.09 2.55 21.39
CA SER A 247 -3.93 3.46 21.46
C SER A 247 -4.34 4.93 21.39
N TYR A 248 -5.33 5.26 20.55
CA TYR A 248 -5.83 6.63 20.40
C TYR A 248 -6.94 6.99 21.39
N GLY A 249 -7.46 6.02 22.15
CA GLY A 249 -8.55 6.25 23.12
C GLY A 249 -9.87 6.62 22.43
N VAL A 250 -10.17 6.01 21.28
CA VAL A 250 -11.39 6.21 20.49
C VAL A 250 -12.07 4.87 20.20
N ASP A 251 -13.30 4.90 19.68
CA ASP A 251 -14.02 3.67 19.30
C ASP A 251 -13.48 3.09 17.96
N GLU A 252 -13.66 1.76 17.77
CA GLU A 252 -13.28 1.07 16.52
C GLU A 252 -14.01 1.69 15.30
N GLU A 253 -15.24 2.16 15.47
CA GLU A 253 -16.01 2.84 14.42
C GLU A 253 -15.40 4.18 14.02
N ASP A 254 -14.80 4.91 14.95
CA ASP A 254 -14.09 6.17 14.69
C ASP A 254 -12.81 5.92 13.88
N ILE A 255 -12.06 4.86 14.22
CA ILE A 255 -10.90 4.44 13.42
C ILE A 255 -11.35 4.10 11.99
N ALA A 256 -12.35 3.23 11.83
CA ALA A 256 -12.82 2.82 10.50
C ALA A 256 -13.31 4.04 9.69
N ARG A 257 -14.08 4.93 10.30
CA ARG A 257 -14.59 6.15 9.65
C ARG A 257 -13.45 7.06 9.19
N GLN A 258 -12.49 7.33 10.08
CA GLN A 258 -11.40 8.26 9.76
C GLN A 258 -10.44 7.67 8.72
N THR A 259 -10.05 6.41 8.85
CA THR A 259 -9.15 5.77 7.89
C THR A 259 -9.79 5.62 6.51
N ASN A 260 -11.09 5.35 6.44
CA ASN A 260 -11.85 5.36 5.17
C ASN A 260 -11.88 6.76 4.54
N ALA A 261 -12.10 7.81 5.32
CA ALA A 261 -12.05 9.19 4.82
C ALA A 261 -10.66 9.54 4.28
N ASN A 262 -9.58 9.04 4.91
CA ASN A 262 -8.21 9.19 4.42
C ASN A 262 -8.00 8.47 3.09
N VAL A 263 -8.53 7.25 2.94
CA VAL A 263 -8.49 6.51 1.67
C VAL A 263 -9.25 7.26 0.57
N GLU A 264 -10.46 7.78 0.86
CA GLU A 264 -11.20 8.58 -0.11
C GLU A 264 -10.42 9.82 -0.54
N ARG A 265 -9.79 10.53 0.40
CA ARG A 265 -8.97 11.72 0.13
C ARG A 265 -7.75 11.41 -0.72
N ILE A 266 -7.06 10.28 -0.47
CA ILE A 266 -5.81 9.92 -1.16
C ILE A 266 -6.07 9.25 -2.51
N PHE A 267 -6.97 8.27 -2.56
CA PHE A 267 -7.18 7.41 -3.72
C PHE A 267 -8.45 7.75 -4.52
N GLY A 268 -9.31 8.66 -4.05
CA GLY A 268 -10.58 8.98 -4.68
C GLY A 268 -11.61 7.84 -4.61
N ILE A 269 -11.35 6.80 -3.81
CA ILE A 269 -12.21 5.62 -3.70
C ILE A 269 -13.21 5.81 -2.57
N ARG A 270 -14.48 5.95 -2.92
CA ARG A 270 -15.58 6.11 -1.96
C ARG A 270 -15.95 4.77 -1.30
N VAL A 271 -16.38 4.89 -0.05
CA VAL A 271 -16.82 3.77 0.80
C VAL A 271 -18.32 3.52 0.62
#